data_690a12a5f21c9b4149a9bfc368b208a8
#
_entry.id   690a12a5f21c9b4149a9bfc368b208a8
#
_cell.length_a   1.000
_cell.length_b   1.000
_cell.length_c   1.000
_cell.angle_alpha   90.00
_cell.angle_beta   90.00
_cell.angle_gamma   90.00
#
_symmetry.space_group_name_H-M   'P 1'
#
loop_
_entity.id
_entity.type
_entity.pdbx_description
1 polymer ?
#
loop_
_entity_poly.entity_id
_entity_poly.type
_entity_poly.pdbx_seq_one_letter_code
_entity_poly.pdbx_strand_id
1 'polypeptide(L)'
;MEELKKDIIQGEKKQEGSTQADERTKEQEHEEDRKEYVERKRWLFLGLPFTFTKYTVNDEVITINDGLLNTKENDCYLYKVQDVELQVSLAERIFKLGTVACYTGDNTHPQLYLSHIKHAKEIKNYILKASEEARRRRRTLNTLNIDAADIDDIDA
;
A
#
# COMPACT_ATOMS: atom_id res chain seq x y z
N MET A 1 -14.60 -22.09 -49.24
CA MET A 1 -13.62 -21.06 -48.81
C MET A 1 -14.21 -19.99 -47.89
N GLU A 2 -15.49 -19.70 -47.96
CA GLU A 2 -16.14 -18.69 -47.07
C GLU A 2 -16.45 -19.20 -45.66
N GLU A 3 -16.74 -20.49 -45.50
CA GLU A 3 -17.02 -21.08 -44.18
C GLU A 3 -15.74 -21.18 -43.29
N LEU A 4 -14.59 -21.50 -43.88
CA LEU A 4 -13.30 -21.53 -43.15
C LEU A 4 -12.88 -20.16 -42.59
N LYS A 5 -13.25 -19.06 -43.25
CA LYS A 5 -13.00 -17.71 -42.74
C LYS A 5 -13.90 -17.32 -41.58
N LYS A 6 -15.14 -17.84 -41.53
CA LYS A 6 -16.07 -17.57 -40.40
C LYS A 6 -15.62 -18.27 -39.13
N ASP A 7 -15.08 -19.47 -39.21
CA ASP A 7 -14.61 -20.23 -38.03
C ASP A 7 -13.35 -19.60 -37.42
N ILE A 8 -12.46 -19.06 -38.24
CA ILE A 8 -11.26 -18.34 -37.76
C ILE A 8 -11.65 -17.07 -37.03
N ILE A 9 -12.57 -16.25 -37.57
CA ILE A 9 -13.02 -14.99 -36.97
C ILE A 9 -13.80 -15.21 -35.65
N GLN A 10 -14.54 -16.35 -35.55
CA GLN A 10 -15.23 -16.72 -34.31
C GLN A 10 -14.25 -17.26 -33.25
N GLY A 11 -13.19 -17.92 -33.65
CA GLY A 11 -12.13 -18.40 -32.75
C GLY A 11 -11.34 -17.24 -32.12
N GLU A 12 -10.96 -16.23 -32.90
CA GLU A 12 -10.23 -15.06 -32.42
C GLU A 12 -11.08 -14.21 -31.46
N LYS A 13 -12.36 -13.97 -31.76
CA LYS A 13 -13.27 -13.22 -30.87
C LYS A 13 -13.54 -13.94 -29.54
N LYS A 14 -13.46 -15.27 -29.51
CA LYS A 14 -13.66 -16.05 -28.28
C LYS A 14 -12.43 -16.06 -27.39
N GLN A 15 -11.22 -15.97 -27.95
CA GLN A 15 -9.98 -15.81 -27.19
C GLN A 15 -9.80 -14.42 -26.60
N GLU A 16 -10.09 -13.37 -27.36
CA GLU A 16 -10.03 -12.00 -26.86
C GLU A 16 -11.05 -11.74 -25.72
N GLY A 17 -12.27 -12.31 -25.82
CA GLY A 17 -13.28 -12.19 -24.78
C GLY A 17 -12.93 -12.91 -23.48
N SER A 18 -12.21 -14.03 -23.53
CA SER A 18 -11.78 -14.77 -22.34
C SER A 18 -10.62 -14.10 -21.61
N THR A 19 -9.68 -13.50 -22.33
CA THR A 19 -8.53 -12.81 -21.74
C THR A 19 -8.95 -11.52 -21.02
N GLN A 20 -9.87 -10.74 -21.62
CA GLN A 20 -10.39 -9.51 -21.01
C GLN A 20 -11.30 -9.77 -19.80
N ALA A 21 -12.02 -10.90 -19.78
CA ALA A 21 -12.83 -11.30 -18.62
C ALA A 21 -11.95 -11.73 -17.45
N ASP A 22 -10.89 -12.49 -17.69
CA ASP A 22 -9.93 -12.91 -16.67
C ASP A 22 -9.11 -11.74 -16.10
N GLU A 23 -8.74 -10.76 -16.93
CA GLU A 23 -8.04 -9.56 -16.47
C GLU A 23 -8.95 -8.69 -15.61
N ARG A 24 -10.20 -8.46 -16.00
CA ARG A 24 -11.18 -7.72 -15.21
C ARG A 24 -11.51 -8.39 -13.88
N THR A 25 -11.56 -9.71 -13.86
CA THR A 25 -11.79 -10.48 -12.62
C THR A 25 -10.61 -10.36 -11.68
N LYS A 26 -9.39 -10.41 -12.19
CA LYS A 26 -8.16 -10.21 -11.40
C LYS A 26 -8.00 -8.78 -10.89
N GLU A 27 -8.39 -7.78 -11.69
CA GLU A 27 -8.41 -6.38 -11.26
C GLU A 27 -9.46 -6.15 -10.17
N GLN A 28 -10.65 -6.73 -10.28
CA GLN A 28 -11.70 -6.64 -9.28
C GLN A 28 -11.35 -7.39 -7.99
N GLU A 29 -10.73 -8.56 -8.04
CA GLU A 29 -10.21 -9.27 -6.86
C GLU A 29 -9.08 -8.50 -6.16
N HIS A 30 -8.27 -7.75 -6.92
CA HIS A 30 -7.21 -6.92 -6.36
C HIS A 30 -7.73 -5.61 -5.75
N GLU A 31 -8.89 -5.14 -6.19
CA GLU A 31 -9.54 -3.93 -5.67
C GLU A 31 -10.32 -4.22 -4.37
N GLU A 32 -10.88 -5.42 -4.24
CA GLU A 32 -11.65 -5.85 -3.07
C GLU A 32 -10.78 -6.18 -1.84
N ASP A 33 -9.48 -6.46 -2.01
CA ASP A 33 -8.53 -6.73 -0.90
C ASP A 33 -7.67 -5.51 -0.50
N ARG A 34 -7.98 -4.31 -1.01
CA ARG A 34 -7.32 -3.06 -0.59
C ARG A 34 -7.80 -2.64 0.79
N LYS A 35 -7.18 -3.18 1.82
CA LYS A 35 -7.44 -2.77 3.20
C LYS A 35 -6.86 -1.38 3.45
N GLU A 36 -7.73 -0.46 3.82
CA GLU A 36 -7.35 0.84 4.32
C GLU A 36 -7.59 0.89 5.83
N TYR A 37 -6.55 1.24 6.57
CA TYR A 37 -6.65 1.50 8.00
C TYR A 37 -6.70 3.00 8.24
N VAL A 38 -7.77 3.45 8.88
CA VAL A 38 -7.93 4.84 9.29
C VAL A 38 -7.97 4.90 10.80
N GLU A 39 -6.93 5.48 11.39
CA GLU A 39 -6.83 5.64 12.85
C GLU A 39 -6.61 7.11 13.22
N ARG A 40 -7.03 7.46 14.42
CA ARG A 40 -6.77 8.77 15.00
C ARG A 40 -5.86 8.62 16.20
N LYS A 41 -4.88 9.50 16.34
CA LYS A 41 -4.09 9.62 17.55
C LYS A 41 -5.03 9.89 18.71
N ARG A 42 -4.86 9.16 19.80
CA ARG A 42 -5.71 9.30 21.00
C ARG A 42 -4.98 10.01 22.11
N TRP A 43 -5.73 10.71 22.94
CA TRP A 43 -5.17 11.30 24.13
C TRP A 43 -4.89 10.20 25.16
N LEU A 44 -3.65 10.14 25.65
CA LEU A 44 -3.18 9.06 26.51
C LEU A 44 -3.94 8.94 27.82
N PHE A 45 -4.44 10.07 28.35
CA PHE A 45 -5.08 10.09 29.69
C PHE A 45 -6.48 9.48 29.73
N LEU A 46 -7.23 9.41 28.63
CA LEU A 46 -8.60 8.88 28.59
C LEU A 46 -8.86 7.97 27.37
N GLY A 47 -7.87 7.73 26.52
CA GLY A 47 -8.05 6.98 25.29
C GLY A 47 -9.02 7.61 24.28
N LEU A 48 -9.37 8.88 24.49
CA LEU A 48 -10.35 9.62 23.69
C LEU A 48 -9.70 10.25 22.45
N PRO A 49 -10.40 10.32 21.31
CA PRO A 49 -9.86 10.82 20.04
C PRO A 49 -9.93 12.35 19.97
N PHE A 50 -9.46 13.06 21.00
CA PHE A 50 -9.43 14.53 21.04
C PHE A 50 -8.21 15.16 20.37
N THR A 51 -7.41 14.37 19.68
CA THR A 51 -6.27 14.89 18.92
C THR A 51 -6.65 15.04 17.45
N PHE A 52 -6.06 16.01 16.79
CA PHE A 52 -6.34 16.36 15.39
C PHE A 52 -5.39 15.66 14.40
N THR A 53 -4.71 14.61 14.84
CA THR A 53 -3.85 13.79 14.00
C THR A 53 -4.64 12.56 13.52
N LYS A 54 -4.73 12.40 12.19
CA LYS A 54 -5.32 11.25 11.52
C LYS A 54 -4.22 10.49 10.78
N TYR A 55 -4.23 9.20 10.92
CA TYR A 55 -3.36 8.28 10.18
C TYR A 55 -4.20 7.48 9.19
N THR A 56 -3.78 7.46 7.94
CA THR A 56 -4.36 6.61 6.90
C THR A 56 -3.27 5.72 6.35
N VAL A 57 -3.49 4.41 6.34
CA VAL A 57 -2.53 3.43 5.85
C VAL A 57 -3.23 2.56 4.81
N ASN A 58 -2.79 2.62 3.58
CA ASN A 58 -3.22 1.76 2.49
C ASN A 58 -2.06 0.87 2.00
N ASP A 59 -2.20 0.18 0.88
CA ASP A 59 -1.19 -0.74 0.33
C ASP A 59 0.00 -0.05 -0.36
N GLU A 60 -0.04 1.27 -0.54
CA GLU A 60 1.00 2.04 -1.23
C GLU A 60 1.64 3.13 -0.35
N VAL A 61 0.82 3.80 0.48
CA VAL A 61 1.20 5.03 1.17
C VAL A 61 0.72 5.03 2.62
N ILE A 62 1.53 5.58 3.51
CA ILE A 62 1.15 6.00 4.86
C ILE A 62 0.97 7.52 4.82
N THR A 63 -0.23 8.01 5.07
CA THR A 63 -0.57 9.44 5.15
C THR A 63 -0.78 9.85 6.59
N ILE A 64 -0.08 10.88 7.03
CA ILE A 64 -0.22 11.49 8.35
C ILE A 64 -0.76 12.90 8.17
N ASN A 65 -2.01 13.09 8.56
CA ASN A 65 -2.66 14.41 8.61
C ASN A 65 -2.61 14.94 10.04
N ASP A 66 -1.90 16.02 10.25
CA ASP A 66 -1.72 16.64 11.55
C ASP A 66 -2.17 18.11 11.53
N GLY A 67 -2.98 18.49 12.52
CA GLY A 67 -3.40 19.86 12.74
C GLY A 67 -4.90 20.12 12.66
N LEU A 68 -5.34 21.18 13.38
CA LEU A 68 -6.72 21.66 13.41
C LEU A 68 -6.93 22.91 12.55
N LEU A 69 -6.08 23.92 12.72
CA LEU A 69 -6.19 25.20 12.01
C LEU A 69 -5.21 25.27 10.82
N ASN A 70 -4.03 24.67 10.99
CA ASN A 70 -3.08 24.44 9.91
C ASN A 70 -2.92 22.93 9.74
N THR A 71 -3.39 22.41 8.62
CA THR A 71 -3.24 20.99 8.32
C THR A 71 -1.93 20.74 7.59
N LYS A 72 -1.11 19.85 8.15
CA LYS A 72 0.09 19.33 7.50
C LYS A 72 -0.15 17.88 7.13
N GLU A 73 0.01 17.57 5.85
CA GLU A 73 -0.07 16.22 5.33
C GLU A 73 1.34 15.73 4.97
N ASN A 74 1.70 14.56 5.48
CA ASN A 74 2.96 13.91 5.19
C ASN A 74 2.66 12.52 4.63
N ASP A 75 3.14 12.25 3.42
CA ASP A 75 3.01 10.97 2.74
C ASP A 75 4.34 10.23 2.73
N CYS A 76 4.30 8.95 3.08
CA CYS A 76 5.42 8.05 2.96
C CYS A 76 5.03 6.80 2.19
N TYR A 77 5.68 6.56 1.06
CA TYR A 77 5.47 5.34 0.28
C TYR A 77 5.95 4.10 1.03
N LEU A 78 5.14 3.05 1.05
CA LEU A 78 5.44 1.81 1.75
C LEU A 78 6.71 1.11 1.26
N TYR A 79 7.06 1.22 -0.03
CA TYR A 79 8.32 0.65 -0.55
C TYR A 79 9.57 1.26 0.09
N LYS A 80 9.46 2.46 0.69
CA LYS A 80 10.56 3.11 1.41
C LYS A 80 10.69 2.64 2.86
N VAL A 81 9.65 2.01 3.43
CA VAL A 81 9.66 1.48 4.79
C VAL A 81 10.59 0.28 4.86
N GLN A 82 11.61 0.35 5.71
CA GLN A 82 12.63 -0.68 5.89
C GLN A 82 12.34 -1.59 7.07
N ASP A 83 11.89 -1.02 8.19
CA ASP A 83 11.56 -1.74 9.39
C ASP A 83 10.36 -1.13 10.12
N VAL A 84 9.64 -1.95 10.90
CA VAL A 84 8.43 -1.53 11.62
C VAL A 84 8.44 -2.12 13.02
N GLU A 85 8.40 -1.26 14.03
CA GLU A 85 8.43 -1.61 15.44
C GLU A 85 7.09 -1.27 16.12
N LEU A 86 6.64 -2.13 17.03
CA LEU A 86 5.53 -1.85 17.93
C LEU A 86 6.06 -1.46 19.29
N GLN A 87 5.79 -0.24 19.71
CA GLN A 87 6.11 0.26 21.04
C GLN A 87 4.83 0.38 21.87
N VAL A 88 4.84 -0.17 23.09
CA VAL A 88 3.69 -0.09 24.01
C VAL A 88 4.18 0.26 25.39
N SER A 89 3.93 1.49 25.82
CA SER A 89 4.22 1.93 27.18
C SER A 89 3.20 1.37 28.19
N LEU A 90 3.50 1.46 29.49
CA LEU A 90 2.58 1.02 30.54
C LEU A 90 1.24 1.75 30.47
N ALA A 91 1.25 3.06 30.20
CA ALA A 91 0.05 3.86 30.07
C ALA A 91 -0.76 3.44 28.81
N GLU A 92 -0.12 3.22 27.69
CA GLU A 92 -0.77 2.73 26.46
C GLU A 92 -1.40 1.34 26.68
N ARG A 93 -0.75 0.48 27.45
CA ARG A 93 -1.29 -0.85 27.78
C ARG A 93 -2.58 -0.77 28.59
N ILE A 94 -2.70 0.17 29.53
CA ILE A 94 -3.90 0.39 30.35
C ILE A 94 -5.07 0.82 29.43
N PHE A 95 -4.80 1.70 28.47
CA PHE A 95 -5.82 2.23 27.55
C PHE A 95 -5.98 1.41 26.26
N LYS A 96 -5.30 0.24 26.16
CA LYS A 96 -5.28 -0.63 24.96
C LYS A 96 -4.85 0.12 23.70
N LEU A 97 -3.86 0.98 23.84
CA LEU A 97 -3.23 1.75 22.77
C LEU A 97 -1.83 1.20 22.47
N GLY A 98 -1.25 1.66 21.37
CA GLY A 98 0.14 1.41 21.02
C GLY A 98 0.64 2.42 20.02
N THR A 99 1.95 2.48 19.86
CA THR A 99 2.64 3.32 18.89
C THR A 99 3.37 2.44 17.89
N VAL A 100 3.14 2.67 16.61
CA VAL A 100 3.87 2.01 15.53
C VAL A 100 4.95 2.96 15.02
N ALA A 101 6.20 2.54 15.15
CA ALA A 101 7.35 3.25 14.61
C ALA A 101 7.77 2.60 13.27
N CYS A 102 7.80 3.39 12.20
CA CYS A 102 8.25 2.97 10.89
C CYS A 102 9.59 3.65 10.58
N TYR A 103 10.61 2.84 10.29
CA TYR A 103 11.92 3.31 9.86
C TYR A 103 11.97 3.28 8.34
N THR A 104 12.37 4.39 7.73
CA THR A 104 12.30 4.55 6.28
C THR A 104 13.65 4.91 5.67
N GLY A 105 13.83 4.61 4.39
CA GLY A 105 14.96 5.10 3.59
C GLY A 105 14.74 6.52 3.03
N ASP A 106 13.76 7.26 3.54
CA ASP A 106 13.50 8.64 3.11
C ASP A 106 14.36 9.63 3.91
N ASN A 107 15.11 10.48 3.20
CA ASN A 107 15.96 11.49 3.83
C ASN A 107 15.15 12.58 4.56
N THR A 108 13.92 12.82 4.11
CA THR A 108 13.04 13.85 4.69
C THR A 108 12.35 13.36 5.95
N HIS A 109 11.98 12.08 5.98
CA HIS A 109 11.27 11.46 7.09
C HIS A 109 11.89 10.09 7.40
N PRO A 110 13.08 10.03 8.01
CA PRO A 110 13.76 8.77 8.32
C PRO A 110 12.99 7.90 9.33
N GLN A 111 12.11 8.52 10.10
CA GLN A 111 11.24 7.84 11.05
C GLN A 111 9.84 8.45 11.03
N LEU A 112 8.82 7.59 11.07
CA LEU A 112 7.42 7.97 11.18
C LEU A 112 6.80 7.28 12.39
N TYR A 113 5.96 7.98 13.15
CA TYR A 113 5.30 7.46 14.33
C TYR A 113 3.78 7.58 14.21
N LEU A 114 3.09 6.44 14.20
CA LEU A 114 1.65 6.36 14.37
C LEU A 114 1.37 6.17 15.87
N SER A 115 1.24 7.27 16.60
CA SER A 115 1.22 7.27 18.05
C SER A 115 -0.18 7.08 18.63
N HIS A 116 -0.28 6.30 19.72
CA HIS A 116 -1.48 6.12 20.53
C HIS A 116 -2.72 5.67 19.73
N ILE A 117 -2.54 4.66 18.89
CA ILE A 117 -3.61 4.07 18.07
C ILE A 117 -4.14 2.79 18.69
N LYS A 118 -5.41 2.43 18.45
CA LYS A 118 -6.02 1.22 19.04
C LYS A 118 -5.55 -0.08 18.41
N HIS A 119 -5.47 -0.13 17.09
CA HIS A 119 -5.16 -1.36 16.35
C HIS A 119 -3.68 -1.46 15.99
N ALA A 120 -2.80 -0.94 16.87
CA ALA A 120 -1.37 -0.81 16.59
C ALA A 120 -0.69 -2.11 16.14
N LYS A 121 -1.04 -3.27 16.72
CA LYS A 121 -0.48 -4.57 16.34
C LYS A 121 -0.91 -5.00 14.94
N GLU A 122 -2.17 -4.80 14.60
CA GLU A 122 -2.72 -5.15 13.28
C GLU A 122 -2.11 -4.27 12.20
N ILE A 123 -2.06 -2.96 12.45
CA ILE A 123 -1.48 -1.97 11.55
C ILE A 123 0.01 -2.22 11.34
N LYS A 124 0.76 -2.52 12.41
CA LYS A 124 2.16 -2.92 12.32
C LYS A 124 2.36 -4.12 11.39
N ASN A 125 1.57 -5.18 11.57
CA ASN A 125 1.66 -6.37 10.74
C ASN A 125 1.26 -6.11 9.28
N TYR A 126 0.25 -5.27 9.09
CA TYR A 126 -0.18 -4.85 7.75
C TYR A 126 0.91 -4.06 7.03
N ILE A 127 1.49 -3.03 7.66
CA ILE A 127 2.57 -2.22 7.09
C ILE A 127 3.76 -3.10 6.71
N LEU A 128 4.15 -4.05 7.59
CA LEU A 128 5.25 -4.96 7.33
C LEU A 128 5.01 -5.80 6.06
N LYS A 129 3.81 -6.38 5.91
CA LYS A 129 3.44 -7.17 4.74
C LYS A 129 3.35 -6.30 3.49
N ALA A 130 2.63 -5.18 3.55
CA ALA A 130 2.41 -4.29 2.43
C ALA A 130 3.71 -3.62 1.94
N SER A 131 4.64 -3.30 2.82
CA SER A 131 5.96 -2.77 2.44
C SER A 131 6.80 -3.80 1.67
N GLU A 132 6.74 -5.07 2.05
CA GLU A 132 7.38 -6.17 1.31
C GLU A 132 6.78 -6.31 -0.10
N GLU A 133 5.46 -6.30 -0.21
CA GLU A 133 4.75 -6.40 -1.49
C GLU A 133 5.02 -5.19 -2.38
N ALA A 134 5.02 -3.97 -1.84
CA ALA A 134 5.34 -2.75 -2.58
C ALA A 134 6.78 -2.77 -3.12
N ARG A 135 7.75 -3.25 -2.33
CA ARG A 135 9.14 -3.43 -2.78
C ARG A 135 9.27 -4.47 -3.88
N ARG A 136 8.54 -5.58 -3.77
CA ARG A 136 8.54 -6.64 -4.79
C ARG A 136 7.96 -6.12 -6.11
N ARG A 137 6.79 -5.46 -6.08
CA ARG A 137 6.17 -4.84 -7.28
C ARG A 137 7.15 -3.87 -7.96
N ARG A 138 7.82 -3.02 -7.20
CA ARG A 138 8.79 -2.06 -7.75
C ARG A 138 10.00 -2.73 -8.42
N ARG A 139 10.51 -3.83 -7.87
CA ARG A 139 11.62 -4.60 -8.48
C ARG A 139 11.20 -5.19 -9.81
N THR A 140 10.02 -5.79 -9.90
CA THR A 140 9.49 -6.39 -11.13
C THR A 140 9.36 -5.37 -12.25
N LEU A 141 8.82 -4.18 -11.95
CA LEU A 141 8.71 -3.10 -12.94
C LEU A 141 10.08 -2.63 -13.47
N ASN A 142 11.08 -2.53 -12.59
CA ASN A 142 12.42 -2.14 -13.01
C ASN A 142 13.07 -3.21 -13.93
N THR A 143 12.86 -4.49 -13.66
CA THR A 143 13.39 -5.59 -14.49
C THR A 143 12.74 -5.59 -15.88
N LEU A 144 11.43 -5.40 -15.98
CA LEU A 144 10.74 -5.31 -17.26
C LEU A 144 11.21 -4.13 -18.13
N ASN A 145 11.53 -3.00 -17.51
CA ASN A 145 12.05 -1.84 -18.23
C ASN A 145 13.47 -2.06 -18.77
N ILE A 146 14.31 -2.85 -18.10
CA ILE A 146 15.65 -3.19 -18.57
C ILE A 146 15.57 -4.12 -19.78
N ASP A 147 14.73 -5.15 -19.71
CA ASP A 147 14.54 -6.09 -20.81
C ASP A 147 13.97 -5.41 -22.07
N ALA A 148 13.13 -4.38 -21.92
CA ALA A 148 12.59 -3.60 -23.04
C ALA A 148 13.65 -2.68 -23.70
N ALA A 149 14.59 -2.16 -22.94
CA ALA A 149 15.65 -1.29 -23.46
C ALA A 149 16.71 -2.05 -24.26
N ASP A 150 16.98 -3.32 -23.92
CA ASP A 150 17.98 -4.15 -24.62
C ASP A 150 17.48 -4.67 -25.98
N ILE A 151 16.20 -4.54 -26.32
CA ILE A 151 15.64 -4.98 -27.61
C ILE A 151 15.82 -3.96 -28.73
N ASP A 152 15.90 -2.68 -28.40
CA ASP A 152 16.01 -1.60 -29.40
C ASP A 152 17.44 -1.46 -29.99
N ASP A 153 18.47 -2.07 -29.40
CA ASP A 153 19.87 -2.00 -29.84
C ASP A 153 20.29 -3.12 -30.80
N ILE A 154 19.39 -4.05 -31.16
CA ILE A 154 19.74 -5.24 -31.99
C ILE A 154 19.49 -5.01 -33.51
N ASP A 155 18.78 -3.97 -33.92
CA ASP A 155 18.41 -3.65 -35.31
C ASP A 155 19.17 -2.46 -35.93
N ALA A 156 20.40 -2.19 -35.49
CA ALA A 156 21.24 -1.15 -36.09
C ALA A 156 22.45 -1.73 -36.83
#